data_c45803cf883b073536134949a353533b
#
_entry.id   c45803cf883b073536134949a353533b
#
_cell.length_a   1.000
_cell.length_b   1.000
_cell.length_c   1.000
_cell.angle_alpha   90.00
_cell.angle_beta   90.00
_cell.angle_gamma   90.00
#
_symmetry.space_group_name_H-M   'P 1'
#
loop_
_entity.id
_entity.type
_entity.pdbx_description
1 polymer ?
#
loop_
_entity_poly.entity_id
_entity_poly.type
_entity_poly.pdbx_seq_one_letter_code
_entity_poly.pdbx_strand_id
1 'polypeptide(L)'
;MICALVDCGGHLTDAHTTALIEASQRGIRVEHFRFAEVPSRQELKAIDALARESLPEDPTPSLDDIAAQPDVSHLGAPGPAPQAPFLREPLRVVVIGSDAALSAVLTRMMRADYLWAEVGYVPTGEHSTAAMNWGLKASETGQGRQGLGDQGAVMEDALSFAMTAPVKPVPLIRNDAGLAVAGSATIAEWSNEEITGEIIVDDAVLLRADREKDVFGAKLVPMTDAPGIVAAKAVTSFEADEAPRRGFFARLRKPVQPGQLDPASVVQGRAVQAGGPALSVSVDGVRAKRPVKRVTFYRHLRDLQIVRP
;
A
#
# COMPACT_ATOMS: atom_id res chain seq x y z
N MET A 1 -1.52 -19.82 -16.24
CA MET A 1 -1.69 -18.67 -15.30
C MET A 1 -2.23 -17.49 -16.08
N ILE A 2 -3.22 -16.79 -15.54
CA ILE A 2 -3.74 -15.52 -16.07
C ILE A 2 -2.96 -14.39 -15.40
N CYS A 3 -2.49 -13.42 -16.19
CA CYS A 3 -1.86 -12.21 -15.71
C CYS A 3 -2.69 -10.99 -16.15
N ALA A 4 -3.31 -10.31 -15.19
CA ALA A 4 -3.94 -9.01 -15.41
C ALA A 4 -2.86 -7.94 -15.26
N LEU A 5 -2.38 -7.39 -16.36
CA LEU A 5 -1.38 -6.33 -16.40
C LEU A 5 -2.09 -4.97 -16.33
N VAL A 6 -2.00 -4.31 -15.19
CA VAL A 6 -2.71 -3.07 -14.86
C VAL A 6 -1.75 -1.90 -14.96
N ASP A 7 -1.77 -1.20 -16.08
CA ASP A 7 -0.95 -0.01 -16.38
C ASP A 7 -1.70 1.26 -15.97
N CYS A 8 -1.31 1.83 -14.84
CA CYS A 8 -1.91 3.02 -14.26
C CYS A 8 -1.11 4.27 -14.66
N GLY A 9 -1.63 5.04 -15.64
CA GLY A 9 -0.97 6.23 -16.16
C GLY A 9 -0.26 6.04 -17.52
N GLY A 10 -0.26 4.82 -18.08
CA GLY A 10 0.25 4.56 -19.41
C GLY A 10 1.80 4.52 -19.50
N HIS A 11 2.41 3.81 -18.58
CA HIS A 11 3.88 3.68 -18.47
C HIS A 11 4.46 2.61 -19.40
N LEU A 12 3.62 1.66 -19.86
CA LEU A 12 4.08 0.64 -20.80
C LEU A 12 4.29 1.23 -22.19
N THR A 13 5.46 0.94 -22.74
CA THR A 13 5.87 1.30 -24.09
C THR A 13 6.27 0.03 -24.86
N ASP A 14 6.53 0.17 -26.15
CA ASP A 14 7.00 -0.95 -27.01
C ASP A 14 8.34 -1.55 -26.50
N ALA A 15 9.10 -0.82 -25.68
CA ALA A 15 10.33 -1.32 -25.08
C ALA A 15 10.11 -2.48 -24.08
N HIS A 16 8.89 -2.68 -23.56
CA HIS A 16 8.56 -3.74 -22.59
C HIS A 16 8.08 -5.05 -23.27
N THR A 17 8.27 -5.14 -24.58
CA THR A 17 7.79 -6.27 -25.37
C THR A 17 8.49 -7.59 -25.01
N THR A 18 9.76 -7.54 -24.55
CA THR A 18 10.53 -8.75 -24.22
C THR A 18 9.94 -9.49 -23.02
N ALA A 19 9.63 -8.78 -21.92
CA ALA A 19 9.01 -9.39 -20.74
C ALA A 19 7.64 -10.04 -21.07
N LEU A 20 6.86 -9.41 -21.96
CA LEU A 20 5.56 -9.95 -22.40
C LEU A 20 5.74 -11.19 -23.29
N ILE A 21 6.74 -11.19 -24.17
CA ILE A 21 7.08 -12.35 -25.00
C ILE A 21 7.51 -13.53 -24.14
N GLU A 22 8.42 -13.29 -23.17
CA GLU A 22 8.88 -14.30 -22.21
C GLU A 22 7.73 -14.87 -21.39
N ALA A 23 6.81 -14.02 -20.91
CA ALA A 23 5.62 -14.45 -20.20
C ALA A 23 4.75 -15.37 -21.08
N SER A 24 4.52 -14.99 -22.33
CA SER A 24 3.78 -15.80 -23.30
C SER A 24 4.44 -17.16 -23.56
N GLN A 25 5.77 -17.19 -23.70
CA GLN A 25 6.54 -18.44 -23.88
C GLN A 25 6.44 -19.38 -22.67
N ARG A 26 6.22 -18.83 -21.48
CA ARG A 26 5.96 -19.59 -20.24
C ARG A 26 4.49 -20.01 -20.09
N GLY A 27 3.65 -19.77 -21.08
CA GLY A 27 2.22 -20.08 -21.04
C GLY A 27 1.40 -19.16 -20.14
N ILE A 28 1.87 -17.94 -19.89
CA ILE A 28 1.12 -16.92 -19.16
C ILE A 28 0.21 -16.19 -20.15
N ARG A 29 -1.11 -16.23 -19.92
CA ARG A 29 -2.08 -15.43 -20.66
C ARG A 29 -2.11 -14.01 -20.08
N VAL A 30 -1.63 -13.03 -20.82
CA VAL A 30 -1.57 -11.64 -20.39
C VAL A 30 -2.78 -10.87 -20.92
N GLU A 31 -3.52 -10.25 -20.00
CA GLU A 31 -4.62 -9.32 -20.28
C GLU A 31 -4.21 -7.92 -19.85
N HIS A 32 -4.11 -6.99 -20.79
CA HIS A 32 -3.61 -5.63 -20.54
C HIS A 32 -4.77 -4.67 -20.32
N PHE A 33 -4.73 -3.96 -19.16
CA PHE A 33 -5.66 -2.91 -18.77
C PHE A 33 -4.91 -1.60 -18.63
N ARG A 34 -5.35 -0.56 -19.32
CA ARG A 34 -4.82 0.79 -19.19
C ARG A 34 -5.84 1.65 -18.47
N PHE A 35 -5.45 2.23 -17.34
CA PHE A 35 -6.30 3.03 -16.48
C PHE A 35 -5.69 4.41 -16.22
N ALA A 36 -6.46 5.27 -15.53
CA ALA A 36 -5.95 6.53 -15.00
C ALA A 36 -4.78 6.30 -14.03
N GLU A 37 -3.98 7.35 -13.75
CA GLU A 37 -2.84 7.30 -12.83
C GLU A 37 -3.23 6.73 -11.45
N VAL A 38 -4.40 7.11 -10.93
CA VAL A 38 -5.05 6.45 -9.80
C VAL A 38 -6.40 5.96 -10.28
N PRO A 39 -6.57 4.65 -10.52
CA PRO A 39 -7.77 4.12 -11.16
C PRO A 39 -9.00 4.24 -10.25
N SER A 40 -10.11 4.56 -10.88
CA SER A 40 -11.41 4.62 -10.22
C SER A 40 -11.97 3.21 -9.96
N ARG A 41 -12.92 3.11 -9.00
CA ARG A 41 -13.65 1.86 -8.75
C ARG A 41 -14.34 1.32 -10.02
N GLN A 42 -14.79 2.20 -10.93
CA GLN A 42 -15.50 1.78 -12.14
C GLN A 42 -14.56 1.12 -13.14
N GLU A 43 -13.36 1.69 -13.35
CA GLU A 43 -12.35 1.13 -14.22
C GLU A 43 -11.89 -0.26 -13.73
N LEU A 44 -11.64 -0.39 -12.43
CA LEU A 44 -11.15 -1.62 -11.82
C LEU A 44 -12.14 -2.81 -11.87
N LYS A 45 -13.43 -2.55 -12.16
CA LYS A 45 -14.41 -3.63 -12.38
C LYS A 45 -14.05 -4.55 -13.55
N ALA A 46 -13.26 -4.07 -14.50
CA ALA A 46 -12.82 -4.89 -15.62
C ALA A 46 -12.01 -6.13 -15.19
N ILE A 47 -11.25 -6.02 -14.09
CA ILE A 47 -10.44 -7.11 -13.54
C ILE A 47 -11.30 -8.20 -12.88
N ASP A 48 -12.48 -7.86 -12.37
CA ASP A 48 -13.36 -8.80 -11.66
C ASP A 48 -13.80 -10.01 -12.53
N ALA A 49 -13.82 -9.82 -13.85
CA ALA A 49 -14.19 -10.90 -14.77
C ALA A 49 -13.15 -12.03 -14.75
N LEU A 50 -11.86 -11.66 -14.69
CA LEU A 50 -10.76 -12.63 -14.60
C LEU A 50 -10.77 -13.37 -13.26
N ALA A 51 -11.09 -12.66 -12.17
CA ALA A 51 -11.23 -13.30 -10.86
C ALA A 51 -12.36 -14.35 -10.86
N ARG A 52 -13.52 -14.03 -11.43
CA ARG A 52 -14.62 -15.01 -11.59
C ARG A 52 -14.30 -16.16 -12.53
N GLU A 53 -13.50 -15.93 -13.56
CA GLU A 53 -13.02 -16.99 -14.45
C GLU A 53 -12.09 -17.95 -13.69
N SER A 54 -11.18 -17.40 -12.90
CA SER A 54 -10.18 -18.14 -12.13
C SER A 54 -10.82 -18.94 -10.97
N LEU A 55 -11.77 -18.35 -10.26
CA LEU A 55 -12.51 -18.97 -9.15
C LEU A 55 -14.01 -18.71 -9.30
N PRO A 56 -14.76 -19.53 -10.04
CA PRO A 56 -16.20 -19.34 -10.23
C PRO A 56 -17.03 -19.53 -8.97
N GLU A 57 -16.60 -20.46 -8.11
CA GLU A 57 -17.21 -20.74 -6.82
C GLU A 57 -16.10 -20.81 -5.76
N ASP A 58 -16.24 -20.06 -4.67
CA ASP A 58 -15.32 -20.11 -3.55
C ASP A 58 -15.90 -21.05 -2.46
N PRO A 59 -15.31 -22.23 -2.26
CA PRO A 59 -15.76 -23.17 -1.23
C PRO A 59 -15.19 -22.87 0.16
N THR A 60 -14.37 -21.84 0.29
CA THR A 60 -13.73 -21.48 1.56
C THR A 60 -14.67 -20.64 2.43
N PRO A 61 -14.45 -20.60 3.77
CA PRO A 61 -15.25 -19.77 4.65
C PRO A 61 -15.29 -18.30 4.22
N SER A 62 -16.46 -17.70 4.31
CA SER A 62 -16.62 -16.25 4.08
C SER A 62 -15.89 -15.42 5.14
N LEU A 63 -15.76 -14.11 4.90
CA LEU A 63 -15.18 -13.20 5.90
C LEU A 63 -16.00 -13.19 7.20
N ASP A 64 -17.32 -13.31 7.12
CA ASP A 64 -18.19 -13.36 8.28
C ASP A 64 -18.02 -14.68 9.06
N ASP A 65 -17.87 -15.81 8.37
CA ASP A 65 -17.56 -17.09 9.00
C ASP A 65 -16.21 -17.06 9.71
N ILE A 66 -15.20 -16.45 9.10
CA ILE A 66 -13.86 -16.29 9.71
C ILE A 66 -13.96 -15.38 10.94
N ALA A 67 -14.67 -14.26 10.86
CA ALA A 67 -14.84 -13.32 11.97
C ALA A 67 -15.61 -13.93 13.15
N ALA A 68 -16.50 -14.90 12.91
CA ALA A 68 -17.28 -15.60 13.94
C ALA A 68 -16.49 -16.69 14.67
N GLN A 69 -15.28 -17.05 14.20
CA GLN A 69 -14.48 -18.09 14.84
C GLN A 69 -13.93 -17.60 16.20
N PRO A 70 -13.98 -18.44 17.26
CA PRO A 70 -13.49 -18.06 18.59
C PRO A 70 -11.97 -17.90 18.63
N ASP A 71 -11.27 -18.55 17.72
CA ASP A 71 -9.81 -18.51 17.61
C ASP A 71 -9.41 -18.05 16.20
N VAL A 72 -8.80 -16.87 16.11
CA VAL A 72 -8.55 -16.20 14.83
C VAL A 72 -7.11 -16.48 14.40
N SER A 73 -6.89 -17.64 13.80
CA SER A 73 -5.57 -18.12 13.36
C SER A 73 -4.85 -17.16 12.42
N HIS A 74 -5.60 -16.33 11.64
CA HIS A 74 -5.04 -15.33 10.72
C HIS A 74 -4.30 -14.17 11.43
N LEU A 75 -4.39 -14.04 12.76
CA LEU A 75 -3.62 -13.07 13.52
C LEU A 75 -2.17 -13.49 13.75
N GLY A 76 -1.82 -14.70 13.41
CA GLY A 76 -0.45 -15.22 13.40
C GLY A 76 0.35 -14.81 12.17
N ALA A 77 1.34 -15.59 11.80
CA ALA A 77 2.14 -15.40 10.58
C ALA A 77 1.24 -15.39 9.34
N PRO A 78 1.53 -14.52 8.34
CA PRO A 78 0.79 -14.53 7.08
C PRO A 78 0.90 -15.88 6.38
N GLY A 79 -0.20 -16.31 5.76
CA GLY A 79 -0.29 -17.60 5.11
C GLY A 79 -0.77 -17.55 3.66
N PRO A 80 -0.59 -18.64 2.91
CA PRO A 80 -1.14 -18.75 1.57
C PRO A 80 -2.66 -18.66 1.59
N ALA A 81 -3.23 -18.18 0.49
CA ALA A 81 -4.68 -18.07 0.36
C ALA A 81 -5.33 -19.47 0.39
N PRO A 82 -6.36 -19.70 1.23
CA PRO A 82 -7.05 -20.97 1.29
C PRO A 82 -7.76 -21.37 0.00
N GLN A 83 -8.01 -20.40 -0.89
CA GLN A 83 -8.58 -20.59 -2.23
C GLN A 83 -7.62 -21.24 -3.22
N ALA A 84 -6.32 -21.19 -2.98
CA ALA A 84 -5.32 -21.65 -3.97
C ALA A 84 -5.56 -23.06 -4.54
N PRO A 85 -6.01 -24.08 -3.76
CA PRO A 85 -6.29 -25.41 -4.31
C PRO A 85 -7.52 -25.50 -5.22
N PHE A 86 -8.39 -24.49 -5.20
CA PHE A 86 -9.68 -24.48 -5.90
C PHE A 86 -9.67 -23.64 -7.16
N LEU A 87 -8.56 -22.95 -7.44
CA LEU A 87 -8.43 -22.13 -8.63
C LEU A 87 -8.40 -23.02 -9.89
N ARG A 88 -9.20 -22.68 -10.89
CA ARG A 88 -9.11 -23.29 -12.21
C ARG A 88 -7.77 -22.96 -12.87
N GLU A 89 -7.39 -21.71 -12.71
CA GLU A 89 -6.13 -21.18 -13.20
C GLU A 89 -5.67 -20.05 -12.27
N PRO A 90 -4.40 -20.02 -11.81
CA PRO A 90 -3.91 -18.94 -10.98
C PRO A 90 -4.06 -17.56 -11.66
N LEU A 91 -4.54 -16.56 -10.91
CA LEU A 91 -4.62 -15.17 -11.35
C LEU A 91 -3.55 -14.36 -10.66
N ARG A 92 -2.78 -13.61 -11.44
CA ARG A 92 -1.83 -12.61 -10.95
C ARG A 92 -2.21 -11.23 -11.48
N VAL A 93 -2.36 -10.26 -10.58
CA VAL A 93 -2.61 -8.85 -10.90
C VAL A 93 -1.29 -8.10 -10.77
N VAL A 94 -0.71 -7.68 -11.89
CA VAL A 94 0.55 -6.93 -11.92
C VAL A 94 0.22 -5.46 -12.10
N VAL A 95 0.51 -4.64 -11.08
CA VAL A 95 0.23 -3.20 -11.07
C VAL A 95 1.49 -2.43 -11.40
N ILE A 96 1.43 -1.61 -12.45
CA ILE A 96 2.45 -0.64 -12.83
C ILE A 96 1.89 0.74 -12.49
N GLY A 97 2.52 1.46 -11.55
CA GLY A 97 2.02 2.75 -11.11
C GLY A 97 2.55 3.21 -9.76
N SER A 98 1.88 4.21 -9.18
CA SER A 98 2.18 4.76 -7.86
C SER A 98 1.64 3.87 -6.72
N ASP A 99 2.08 4.13 -5.47
CA ASP A 99 1.51 3.49 -4.28
C ASP A 99 0.00 3.76 -4.17
N ALA A 100 -0.47 4.94 -4.59
CA ALA A 100 -1.89 5.28 -4.64
C ALA A 100 -2.67 4.40 -5.65
N ALA A 101 -2.08 4.13 -6.81
CA ALA A 101 -2.66 3.21 -7.80
C ALA A 101 -2.77 1.79 -7.23
N LEU A 102 -1.69 1.32 -6.61
CA LEU A 102 -1.66 0.00 -5.97
C LEU A 102 -2.72 -0.10 -4.86
N SER A 103 -2.82 0.92 -3.99
CA SER A 103 -3.85 1.02 -2.94
C SER A 103 -5.27 0.92 -3.53
N ALA A 104 -5.54 1.61 -4.65
CA ALA A 104 -6.83 1.54 -5.33
C ALA A 104 -7.14 0.12 -5.84
N VAL A 105 -6.15 -0.56 -6.44
CA VAL A 105 -6.28 -1.95 -6.91
C VAL A 105 -6.52 -2.90 -5.73
N LEU A 106 -5.70 -2.83 -4.67
CA LEU A 106 -5.85 -3.65 -3.46
C LEU A 106 -7.21 -3.41 -2.79
N THR A 107 -7.67 -2.15 -2.74
CA THR A 107 -8.99 -1.80 -2.24
C THR A 107 -10.10 -2.47 -3.06
N ARG A 108 -9.94 -2.53 -4.39
CA ARG A 108 -10.91 -3.23 -5.26
C ARG A 108 -10.89 -4.73 -5.00
N MET A 109 -9.71 -5.35 -4.98
CA MET A 109 -9.55 -6.78 -4.73
C MET A 109 -10.17 -7.19 -3.38
N MET A 110 -9.89 -6.42 -2.33
CA MET A 110 -10.46 -6.62 -1.01
C MET A 110 -11.99 -6.53 -1.00
N ARG A 111 -12.55 -5.48 -1.63
CA ARG A 111 -14.01 -5.25 -1.65
C ARG A 111 -14.78 -6.23 -2.54
N ALA A 112 -14.12 -6.83 -3.52
CA ALA A 112 -14.70 -7.82 -4.41
C ALA A 112 -14.31 -9.25 -4.02
N ASP A 113 -13.66 -9.41 -2.85
CA ASP A 113 -13.29 -10.68 -2.20
C ASP A 113 -12.43 -11.61 -3.06
N TYR A 114 -11.42 -11.03 -3.77
CA TYR A 114 -10.43 -11.82 -4.51
C TYR A 114 -8.98 -11.49 -4.12
N LEU A 115 -8.72 -11.26 -2.81
CA LEU A 115 -7.35 -11.12 -2.28
C LEU A 115 -6.52 -12.40 -2.36
N TRP A 116 -7.15 -13.53 -2.71
CA TRP A 116 -6.46 -14.76 -3.05
C TRP A 116 -5.64 -14.68 -4.35
N ALA A 117 -5.95 -13.73 -5.24
CA ALA A 117 -5.15 -13.49 -6.42
C ALA A 117 -3.78 -12.92 -6.03
N GLU A 118 -2.75 -13.37 -6.76
CA GLU A 118 -1.38 -12.92 -6.55
C GLU A 118 -1.22 -11.47 -7.02
N VAL A 119 -0.36 -10.70 -6.35
CA VAL A 119 -0.10 -9.30 -6.68
C VAL A 119 1.38 -9.09 -6.98
N GLY A 120 1.69 -8.68 -8.20
CA GLY A 120 2.98 -8.12 -8.58
C GLY A 120 2.93 -6.59 -8.57
N TYR A 121 4.04 -5.92 -8.27
CA TYR A 121 4.09 -4.48 -8.28
C TYR A 121 5.35 -3.94 -8.96
N VAL A 122 5.16 -3.00 -9.88
CA VAL A 122 6.21 -2.27 -10.58
C VAL A 122 6.02 -0.78 -10.27
N PRO A 123 6.78 -0.21 -9.34
CA PRO A 123 6.65 1.19 -8.96
C PRO A 123 7.16 2.11 -10.06
N THR A 124 6.42 3.19 -10.35
CA THR A 124 6.79 4.20 -11.37
C THR A 124 7.30 5.50 -10.78
N GLY A 125 7.19 5.70 -9.46
CA GLY A 125 7.70 6.89 -8.76
C GLY A 125 9.12 6.70 -8.23
N GLU A 126 9.85 7.80 -8.05
CA GLU A 126 11.21 7.78 -7.46
C GLU A 126 11.24 7.20 -6.04
N HIS A 127 10.15 7.37 -5.29
CA HIS A 127 10.03 6.91 -3.91
C HIS A 127 8.71 6.16 -3.73
N SER A 128 8.77 4.85 -3.68
CA SER A 128 7.64 3.99 -3.33
C SER A 128 7.84 3.40 -1.95
N THR A 129 6.97 3.76 -1.00
CA THR A 129 6.97 3.17 0.34
C THR A 129 6.56 1.71 0.28
N ALA A 130 5.61 1.34 -0.58
CA ALA A 130 5.20 -0.05 -0.79
C ALA A 130 6.35 -0.92 -1.28
N ALA A 131 7.10 -0.45 -2.28
CA ALA A 131 8.26 -1.17 -2.80
C ALA A 131 9.34 -1.37 -1.71
N MET A 132 9.63 -0.33 -0.92
CA MET A 132 10.56 -0.43 0.21
C MET A 132 10.09 -1.44 1.25
N ASN A 133 8.81 -1.41 1.65
CA ASN A 133 8.25 -2.30 2.65
C ASN A 133 8.33 -3.77 2.23
N TRP A 134 8.18 -4.05 0.94
CA TRP A 134 8.19 -5.41 0.40
C TRP A 134 9.57 -5.86 -0.09
N GLY A 135 10.60 -5.01 0.04
CA GLY A 135 11.96 -5.31 -0.40
C GLY A 135 12.08 -5.40 -1.91
N LEU A 136 11.17 -4.75 -2.65
CA LEU A 136 11.26 -4.63 -4.10
C LEU A 136 12.35 -3.62 -4.44
N LYS A 137 13.17 -3.95 -5.44
CA LYS A 137 14.14 -2.97 -5.95
C LYS A 137 13.34 -1.81 -6.56
N ALA A 138 13.39 -0.65 -5.91
CA ALA A 138 12.97 0.57 -6.56
C ALA A 138 13.83 0.76 -7.80
N SER A 139 13.23 1.22 -8.89
CA SER A 139 14.01 1.72 -10.02
C SER A 139 14.90 2.85 -9.47
N GLU A 140 16.20 2.58 -9.30
CA GLU A 140 17.17 3.58 -8.84
C GLU A 140 17.34 4.66 -9.95
N THR A 141 16.33 5.51 -10.11
CA THR A 141 16.39 6.72 -10.93
C THR A 141 16.95 7.91 -10.13
N GLY A 142 17.61 7.65 -8.98
CA GLY A 142 18.21 8.65 -8.11
C GLY A 142 19.72 8.76 -8.26
N GLN A 143 20.19 9.81 -8.90
CA GLN A 143 21.56 10.40 -8.82
C GLN A 143 22.75 9.45 -9.10
N GLY A 144 23.08 9.26 -10.38
CA GLY A 144 24.40 8.76 -10.72
C GLY A 144 24.60 8.13 -12.09
N ARG A 145 23.56 7.77 -12.84
CA ARG A 145 23.72 7.28 -14.22
C ARG A 145 22.75 7.98 -15.17
N GLN A 146 23.27 8.98 -15.85
CA GLN A 146 22.61 9.63 -16.98
C GLN A 146 22.71 8.72 -18.21
N GLY A 147 21.62 7.99 -18.51
CA GLY A 147 21.48 7.27 -19.78
C GLY A 147 20.02 6.87 -19.98
N LEU A 148 19.35 7.47 -20.97
CA LEU A 148 17.98 7.15 -21.38
C LEU A 148 17.76 5.66 -21.73
N GLY A 149 18.82 4.87 -21.92
CA GLY A 149 18.77 3.43 -22.19
C GLY A 149 18.64 2.54 -20.97
N ASP A 150 18.95 3.04 -19.76
CA ASP A 150 19.02 2.22 -18.53
C ASP A 150 17.65 2.10 -17.83
N GLN A 151 16.76 3.08 -18.00
CA GLN A 151 15.44 3.08 -17.36
C GLN A 151 14.48 2.02 -17.93
N GLY A 152 14.56 1.79 -19.24
CA GLY A 152 13.76 0.76 -19.91
C GLY A 152 14.14 -0.64 -19.45
N ALA A 153 15.42 -0.96 -19.33
CA ALA A 153 15.93 -2.23 -18.88
C ALA A 153 15.56 -2.53 -17.42
N VAL A 154 15.64 -1.53 -16.53
CA VAL A 154 15.27 -1.67 -15.11
C VAL A 154 13.77 -1.95 -14.94
N MET A 155 12.93 -1.27 -15.71
CA MET A 155 11.49 -1.52 -15.68
C MET A 155 11.14 -2.90 -16.27
N GLU A 156 11.84 -3.35 -17.30
CA GLU A 156 11.66 -4.67 -17.91
C GLU A 156 12.00 -5.79 -16.92
N ASP A 157 13.12 -5.68 -16.21
CA ASP A 157 13.52 -6.61 -15.15
C ASP A 157 12.50 -6.64 -14.01
N ALA A 158 12.02 -5.46 -13.59
CA ALA A 158 10.98 -5.35 -12.55
C ALA A 158 9.65 -5.96 -13.00
N LEU A 159 9.27 -5.77 -14.26
CA LEU A 159 8.06 -6.37 -14.85
C LEU A 159 8.19 -7.90 -14.95
N SER A 160 9.30 -8.41 -15.47
CA SER A 160 9.58 -9.85 -15.52
C SER A 160 9.54 -10.47 -14.13
N PHE A 161 10.16 -9.83 -13.13
CA PHE A 161 10.09 -10.26 -11.72
C PHE A 161 8.65 -10.28 -11.21
N ALA A 162 7.89 -9.19 -11.39
CA ALA A 162 6.51 -9.08 -10.93
C ALA A 162 5.59 -10.15 -11.56
N MET A 163 5.86 -10.54 -12.80
CA MET A 163 5.09 -11.55 -13.54
C MET A 163 5.46 -12.98 -13.16
N THR A 164 6.71 -13.27 -12.78
CA THR A 164 7.23 -14.64 -12.72
C THR A 164 7.79 -15.10 -11.38
N ALA A 165 8.16 -14.16 -10.49
CA ALA A 165 8.77 -14.50 -9.21
C ALA A 165 7.74 -15.12 -8.22
N PRO A 166 8.22 -15.82 -7.17
CA PRO A 166 7.34 -16.47 -6.21
C PRO A 166 6.60 -15.47 -5.32
N VAL A 167 5.46 -15.92 -4.81
CA VAL A 167 4.62 -15.20 -3.86
C VAL A 167 5.06 -15.47 -2.44
N LYS A 168 5.10 -14.44 -1.60
CA LYS A 168 5.25 -14.52 -0.15
C LYS A 168 4.13 -13.72 0.50
N PRO A 169 3.22 -14.36 1.25
CA PRO A 169 2.10 -13.68 1.87
C PRO A 169 2.53 -12.57 2.84
N VAL A 170 1.72 -11.52 2.95
CA VAL A 170 1.92 -10.43 3.92
C VAL A 170 0.57 -9.98 4.50
N PRO A 171 0.53 -9.41 5.70
CA PRO A 171 -0.70 -8.81 6.23
C PRO A 171 -1.19 -7.69 5.31
N LEU A 172 -2.49 -7.67 5.00
CA LEU A 172 -3.13 -6.51 4.40
C LEU A 172 -3.67 -5.60 5.49
N ILE A 173 -3.33 -4.32 5.42
CA ILE A 173 -3.87 -3.30 6.30
C ILE A 173 -4.95 -2.51 5.57
N ARG A 174 -6.05 -2.23 6.27
CA ARG A 174 -7.13 -1.39 5.76
C ARG A 174 -7.63 -0.43 6.85
N ASN A 175 -8.31 0.64 6.44
CA ASN A 175 -9.02 1.47 7.39
C ASN A 175 -10.53 1.10 7.46
N ASP A 176 -11.24 1.73 8.41
CA ASP A 176 -12.69 1.59 8.60
C ASP A 176 -13.52 2.13 7.42
N ALA A 177 -12.97 3.05 6.60
CA ALA A 177 -13.56 3.46 5.33
C ALA A 177 -13.39 2.40 4.21
N GLY A 178 -12.71 1.28 4.49
CA GLY A 178 -12.47 0.18 3.57
C GLY A 178 -11.45 0.52 2.48
N LEU A 179 -10.43 1.34 2.78
CA LEU A 179 -9.28 1.59 1.92
C LEU A 179 -8.11 0.71 2.37
N ALA A 180 -7.51 -0.01 1.45
CA ALA A 180 -6.29 -0.76 1.68
C ALA A 180 -5.08 0.18 1.71
N VAL A 181 -4.11 -0.11 2.56
CA VAL A 181 -2.84 0.62 2.66
C VAL A 181 -1.76 -0.21 1.97
N ALA A 182 -1.21 0.29 0.89
CA ALA A 182 -0.12 -0.35 0.16
C ALA A 182 1.26 -0.01 0.76
N GLY A 183 1.56 1.27 0.89
CA GLY A 183 2.85 1.77 1.38
C GLY A 183 2.77 2.38 2.76
N SER A 184 1.92 3.40 2.95
CA SER A 184 1.79 4.07 4.25
C SER A 184 0.48 4.81 4.39
N ALA A 185 0.09 5.07 5.66
CA ALA A 185 -0.96 6.04 5.95
C ALA A 185 -0.49 7.04 7.02
N THR A 186 -1.10 8.22 7.03
CA THR A 186 -0.83 9.27 8.02
C THR A 186 -2.12 9.73 8.67
N ILE A 187 -2.01 10.06 9.94
CA ILE A 187 -3.07 10.66 10.76
C ILE A 187 -2.49 11.96 11.34
N ALA A 188 -3.11 13.08 11.07
CA ALA A 188 -2.66 14.40 11.49
C ALA A 188 -3.84 15.30 11.87
N GLU A 189 -3.59 16.51 12.35
CA GLU A 189 -4.62 17.53 12.46
C GLU A 189 -5.00 18.04 11.06
N TRP A 190 -6.30 18.36 10.86
CA TRP A 190 -6.78 18.86 9.58
C TRP A 190 -6.17 20.21 9.20
N SER A 191 -5.88 21.04 10.17
CA SER A 191 -5.23 22.36 10.01
C SER A 191 -3.72 22.30 9.81
N ASN A 192 -3.11 21.09 9.84
CA ASN A 192 -1.65 20.87 9.80
C ASN A 192 -0.88 21.43 11.01
N GLU A 193 -1.59 21.77 12.07
CA GLU A 193 -1.03 22.15 13.38
C GLU A 193 -0.70 20.91 14.21
N GLU A 194 -0.29 21.13 15.47
CA GLU A 194 -0.12 20.04 16.44
C GLU A 194 -1.44 19.29 16.61
N ILE A 195 -1.36 17.96 16.66
CA ILE A 195 -2.57 17.12 16.73
C ILE A 195 -3.30 17.30 18.05
N THR A 196 -4.61 17.46 17.96
CA THR A 196 -5.52 17.47 19.11
C THR A 196 -6.28 16.15 19.16
N GLY A 197 -5.92 15.28 20.11
CA GLY A 197 -6.55 13.98 20.21
C GLY A 197 -5.63 12.90 20.78
N GLU A 198 -5.98 11.66 20.46
CA GLU A 198 -5.25 10.50 20.95
C GLU A 198 -5.09 9.48 19.80
N ILE A 199 -3.92 8.83 19.75
CA ILE A 199 -3.66 7.69 18.87
C ILE A 199 -3.17 6.52 19.73
N ILE A 200 -3.81 5.36 19.54
CA ILE A 200 -3.56 4.13 20.29
C ILE A 200 -3.21 3.02 19.28
N VAL A 201 -2.23 2.21 19.62
CA VAL A 201 -1.85 1.01 18.88
C VAL A 201 -2.13 -0.20 19.75
N ASP A 202 -3.12 -1.00 19.40
CA ASP A 202 -3.70 -2.07 20.23
C ASP A 202 -4.10 -1.53 21.63
N ASP A 203 -3.29 -1.76 22.67
CA ASP A 203 -3.47 -1.28 24.05
C ASP A 203 -2.44 -0.20 24.47
N ALA A 204 -1.48 0.11 23.60
CA ALA A 204 -0.43 1.09 23.86
C ALA A 204 -0.83 2.49 23.34
N VAL A 205 -0.78 3.49 24.23
CA VAL A 205 -0.96 4.89 23.82
C VAL A 205 0.28 5.34 23.06
N LEU A 206 0.14 5.57 21.77
CA LEU A 206 1.22 6.11 20.92
C LEU A 206 1.39 7.60 21.19
N LEU A 207 0.30 8.38 21.21
CA LEU A 207 0.33 9.80 21.57
C LEU A 207 -0.99 10.23 22.20
N ARG A 208 -0.89 11.28 23.05
CA ARG A 208 -2.04 11.96 23.65
C ARG A 208 -1.74 13.45 23.77
N ALA A 209 -2.51 14.28 23.09
CA ALA A 209 -2.26 15.70 22.91
C ALA A 209 -2.18 16.52 24.21
N ASP A 210 -2.88 16.10 25.29
CA ASP A 210 -2.82 16.76 26.60
C ASP A 210 -1.51 16.51 27.38
N ARG A 211 -0.68 15.60 26.92
CA ARG A 211 0.57 15.17 27.57
C ARG A 211 1.83 15.47 26.79
N GLU A 212 1.70 15.78 25.50
CA GLU A 212 2.83 15.93 24.60
C GLU A 212 2.72 17.23 23.81
N LYS A 213 3.87 17.84 23.50
CA LYS A 213 4.01 19.02 22.64
C LYS A 213 4.86 18.68 21.43
N ASP A 214 4.79 19.52 20.41
CA ASP A 214 5.56 19.36 19.18
C ASP A 214 5.28 18.00 18.47
N VAL A 215 4.04 17.51 18.54
CA VAL A 215 3.61 16.28 17.87
C VAL A 215 2.49 16.60 16.89
N PHE A 216 2.70 16.24 15.61
CA PHE A 216 1.83 16.61 14.50
C PHE A 216 0.94 15.46 14.03
N GLY A 217 1.13 14.26 14.56
CA GLY A 217 0.34 13.09 14.23
C GLY A 217 1.15 11.81 14.28
N ALA A 218 0.76 10.84 13.45
CA ALA A 218 1.45 9.57 13.30
C ALA A 218 1.48 9.10 11.84
N LYS A 219 2.53 8.39 11.49
CA LYS A 219 2.63 7.60 10.26
C LYS A 219 2.59 6.13 10.62
N LEU A 220 1.85 5.36 9.86
CA LEU A 220 1.80 3.90 9.95
C LEU A 220 2.18 3.26 8.61
N VAL A 221 2.77 2.08 8.69
CA VAL A 221 3.30 1.33 7.56
C VAL A 221 2.91 -0.14 7.74
N PRO A 222 2.42 -0.84 6.69
CA PRO A 222 2.25 -2.29 6.72
C PRO A 222 3.59 -3.02 6.95
N MET A 223 3.55 -4.05 7.80
CA MET A 223 4.67 -4.98 7.99
C MET A 223 4.53 -6.18 7.07
N THR A 224 5.62 -6.89 6.85
CA THR A 224 5.62 -8.17 6.11
C THR A 224 5.20 -9.36 6.96
N ASP A 225 5.18 -9.19 8.28
CA ASP A 225 4.86 -10.22 9.26
C ASP A 225 3.83 -9.73 10.30
N ALA A 226 3.38 -10.62 11.17
CA ALA A 226 2.58 -10.25 12.34
C ALA A 226 3.38 -9.33 13.29
N PRO A 227 2.72 -8.39 13.97
CA PRO A 227 1.27 -8.18 14.07
C PRO A 227 0.63 -7.49 12.86
N GLY A 228 1.39 -6.83 11.98
CA GLY A 228 0.95 -6.30 10.70
C GLY A 228 1.12 -4.79 10.50
N ILE A 229 1.15 -4.00 11.55
CA ILE A 229 1.32 -2.53 11.49
C ILE A 229 2.50 -2.10 12.35
N VAL A 230 3.30 -1.19 11.83
CA VAL A 230 4.22 -0.37 12.62
C VAL A 230 3.79 1.09 12.52
N ALA A 231 3.78 1.79 13.65
CA ALA A 231 3.42 3.21 13.73
C ALA A 231 4.45 3.99 14.54
N ALA A 232 4.63 5.27 14.19
CA ALA A 232 5.50 6.20 14.91
C ALA A 232 4.92 7.61 14.90
N LYS A 233 5.25 8.42 15.93
CA LYS A 233 4.86 9.83 16.01
C LYS A 233 5.56 10.65 14.94
N ALA A 234 4.86 11.64 14.41
CA ALA A 234 5.43 12.68 13.57
C ALA A 234 5.74 13.92 14.42
N VAL A 235 7.00 14.34 14.45
CA VAL A 235 7.50 15.51 15.19
C VAL A 235 7.57 16.76 14.32
N THR A 236 7.14 16.66 13.07
CA THR A 236 6.95 17.77 12.14
C THR A 236 5.68 17.55 11.34
N SER A 237 5.07 18.63 10.84
CA SER A 237 3.91 18.54 9.94
C SER A 237 4.23 17.69 8.70
N PHE A 238 3.25 16.97 8.18
CA PHE A 238 3.38 16.21 6.93
C PHE A 238 3.36 17.10 5.69
N GLU A 239 2.86 18.32 5.80
CA GLU A 239 2.91 19.29 4.72
C GLU A 239 4.14 20.20 4.87
N ALA A 240 4.76 20.51 3.74
CA ALA A 240 5.86 21.47 3.74
C ALA A 240 5.34 22.84 4.17
N ASP A 241 6.11 23.52 5.03
CA ASP A 241 5.79 24.88 5.45
C ASP A 241 5.95 25.82 4.23
N GLU A 242 4.85 26.19 3.59
CA GLU A 242 4.83 27.11 2.44
C GLU A 242 5.14 28.56 2.84
N ALA A 243 5.30 28.83 4.15
CA ALA A 243 5.59 30.18 4.62
C ALA A 243 6.91 30.68 4.01
N PRO A 244 6.89 31.80 3.29
CA PRO A 244 8.11 32.37 2.74
C PRO A 244 9.06 32.70 3.88
N ARG A 245 10.18 31.99 3.95
CA ARG A 245 11.22 32.20 4.97
C ARG A 245 11.82 33.59 4.79
N ARG A 246 11.18 34.61 5.38
CA ARG A 246 11.64 36.00 5.39
C ARG A 246 12.52 36.24 6.62
N GLY A 247 13.79 36.61 6.39
CA GLY A 247 14.72 37.02 7.43
C GLY A 247 16.14 36.49 7.23
N PHE A 248 17.11 37.28 7.64
CA PHE A 248 18.54 37.00 7.47
C PHE A 248 18.96 35.72 8.21
N PHE A 249 18.31 35.38 9.33
CA PHE A 249 18.56 34.17 10.12
C PHE A 249 17.84 32.92 9.61
N ALA A 250 16.92 33.03 8.66
CA ALA A 250 16.22 31.88 8.08
C ALA A 250 17.16 30.96 7.26
N ARG A 251 18.29 31.51 6.78
CA ARG A 251 19.32 30.76 6.04
C ARG A 251 20.21 29.89 6.93
N LEU A 252 20.21 30.11 8.24
CA LEU A 252 21.04 29.37 9.22
C LEU A 252 20.30 28.18 9.87
N ARG A 253 18.99 28.11 9.75
CA ARG A 253 18.20 26.95 10.24
C ARG A 253 18.20 25.85 9.19
N LYS A 254 18.57 24.62 9.61
CA LYS A 254 18.42 23.43 8.75
C LYS A 254 16.96 23.32 8.27
N PRO A 255 16.73 22.99 7.00
CA PRO A 255 15.38 22.76 6.52
C PRO A 255 14.74 21.62 7.33
N VAL A 256 13.60 21.90 7.95
CA VAL A 256 12.80 20.89 8.63
C VAL A 256 12.19 20.01 7.55
N GLN A 257 12.45 18.71 7.60
CA GLN A 257 11.85 17.76 6.67
C GLN A 257 10.40 17.50 7.09
N PRO A 258 9.42 17.62 6.16
CA PRO A 258 8.03 17.28 6.44
C PRO A 258 7.90 15.82 6.87
N GLY A 259 7.03 15.54 7.84
CA GLY A 259 6.73 14.19 8.28
C GLY A 259 7.90 13.46 8.95
N GLN A 260 8.82 14.19 9.59
CA GLN A 260 9.90 13.58 10.37
C GLN A 260 9.31 12.79 11.52
N LEU A 261 9.74 11.53 11.64
CA LEU A 261 9.27 10.62 12.69
C LEU A 261 10.22 10.59 13.88
N ASP A 262 9.66 10.34 15.07
CA ASP A 262 10.41 10.04 16.28
C ASP A 262 10.76 8.53 16.33
N PRO A 263 12.03 8.14 16.15
CA PRO A 263 12.42 6.73 16.18
C PRO A 263 12.19 6.05 17.53
N ALA A 264 12.15 6.80 18.63
CA ALA A 264 11.91 6.27 19.98
C ALA A 264 10.43 5.93 20.21
N SER A 265 9.54 6.41 19.36
CA SER A 265 8.09 6.21 19.49
C SER A 265 7.56 5.02 18.68
N VAL A 266 8.42 4.24 18.05
CA VAL A 266 8.02 3.11 17.18
C VAL A 266 7.28 2.04 17.98
N VAL A 267 6.04 1.75 17.60
CA VAL A 267 5.19 0.71 18.19
C VAL A 267 4.62 -0.17 17.10
N GLN A 268 4.51 -1.46 17.38
CA GLN A 268 3.90 -2.45 16.49
C GLN A 268 2.57 -2.92 17.07
N GLY A 269 1.61 -3.18 16.18
CA GLY A 269 0.29 -3.68 16.59
C GLY A 269 -0.53 -4.19 15.42
N ARG A 270 -1.72 -4.67 15.72
CA ARG A 270 -2.71 -5.17 14.74
C ARG A 270 -3.69 -4.09 14.34
N ALA A 271 -3.88 -3.10 15.21
CA ALA A 271 -4.80 -2.00 14.99
C ALA A 271 -4.20 -0.67 15.47
N VAL A 272 -4.50 0.40 14.75
CA VAL A 272 -4.21 1.78 15.13
C VAL A 272 -5.52 2.53 15.15
N GLN A 273 -5.89 3.06 16.31
CA GLN A 273 -7.11 3.85 16.50
C GLN A 273 -6.75 5.29 16.81
N ALA A 274 -7.43 6.23 16.18
CA ALA A 274 -7.27 7.65 16.46
C ALA A 274 -8.61 8.32 16.68
N GLY A 275 -8.63 9.25 17.64
CA GLY A 275 -9.78 10.10 17.93
C GLY A 275 -9.34 11.54 18.14
N GLY A 276 -10.10 12.50 17.58
CA GLY A 276 -9.82 13.92 17.69
C GLY A 276 -10.94 14.76 17.06
N PRO A 277 -10.94 16.08 17.26
CA PRO A 277 -12.00 16.95 16.75
C PRO A 277 -12.04 17.03 15.24
N ALA A 278 -10.88 17.02 14.56
CA ALA A 278 -10.78 17.19 13.11
C ALA A 278 -9.49 16.53 12.57
N LEU A 279 -9.51 15.20 12.40
CA LEU A 279 -8.35 14.48 11.91
C LEU A 279 -8.28 14.50 10.37
N SER A 280 -7.09 14.70 9.85
CA SER A 280 -6.67 14.50 8.47
C SER A 280 -6.11 13.09 8.32
N VAL A 281 -6.65 12.33 7.37
CA VAL A 281 -6.19 10.97 7.07
C VAL A 281 -5.72 10.93 5.63
N SER A 282 -4.48 10.47 5.41
CA SER A 282 -3.99 10.16 4.08
C SER A 282 -3.61 8.68 3.98
N VAL A 283 -3.92 8.06 2.85
CA VAL A 283 -3.53 6.70 2.49
C VAL A 283 -2.75 6.76 1.18
N ASP A 284 -1.51 6.31 1.21
CA ASP A 284 -0.61 6.28 0.04
C ASP A 284 -0.56 7.63 -0.71
N GLY A 285 -0.46 8.73 0.04
CA GLY A 285 -0.41 10.09 -0.49
C GLY A 285 -1.77 10.70 -0.85
N VAL A 286 -2.87 9.93 -0.79
CA VAL A 286 -4.21 10.44 -1.08
C VAL A 286 -4.90 10.89 0.21
N ARG A 287 -5.03 12.20 0.39
CA ARG A 287 -5.72 12.80 1.53
C ARG A 287 -7.23 12.63 1.42
N ALA A 288 -7.90 12.32 2.54
CA ALA A 288 -9.35 12.29 2.63
C ALA A 288 -9.94 13.68 2.32
N LYS A 289 -11.09 13.72 1.64
CA LYS A 289 -11.72 14.98 1.20
C LYS A 289 -12.30 15.82 2.34
N ARG A 290 -12.48 15.23 3.52
CA ARG A 290 -13.09 15.88 4.70
C ARG A 290 -12.42 15.38 5.98
N PRO A 291 -12.35 16.20 7.03
CA PRO A 291 -11.88 15.76 8.32
C PRO A 291 -12.79 14.68 8.91
N VAL A 292 -12.19 13.80 9.71
CA VAL A 292 -12.92 12.78 10.47
C VAL A 292 -12.67 12.95 11.95
N LYS A 293 -13.60 12.50 12.80
CA LYS A 293 -13.40 12.50 14.26
C LYS A 293 -12.75 11.24 14.78
N ARG A 294 -12.81 10.17 14.01
CA ARG A 294 -12.23 8.86 14.34
C ARG A 294 -11.77 8.19 13.07
N VAL A 295 -10.73 7.40 13.18
CA VAL A 295 -10.26 6.48 12.16
C VAL A 295 -9.63 5.28 12.85
N THR A 296 -9.86 4.09 12.28
CA THR A 296 -9.20 2.86 12.70
C THR A 296 -8.54 2.22 11.49
N PHE A 297 -7.27 1.89 11.63
CA PHE A 297 -6.54 1.02 10.71
C PHE A 297 -6.35 -0.33 11.39
N TYR A 298 -6.52 -1.41 10.65
CA TYR A 298 -6.38 -2.75 11.21
C TYR A 298 -6.01 -3.78 10.15
N ARG A 299 -5.41 -4.87 10.61
CA ARG A 299 -5.10 -6.02 9.75
C ARG A 299 -6.39 -6.67 9.26
N HIS A 300 -6.49 -6.86 7.94
CA HIS A 300 -7.59 -7.55 7.30
C HIS A 300 -7.59 -9.06 7.64
N LEU A 301 -8.73 -9.73 7.53
CA LEU A 301 -8.89 -11.15 7.82
C LEU A 301 -8.20 -12.08 6.80
N ARG A 302 -7.95 -11.60 5.58
CA ARG A 302 -7.21 -12.30 4.53
C ARG A 302 -5.89 -11.61 4.27
N ASP A 303 -4.83 -12.41 4.15
CA ASP A 303 -3.50 -11.91 3.82
C ASP A 303 -3.36 -11.65 2.32
N LEU A 304 -2.51 -10.71 1.97
CA LEU A 304 -2.19 -10.36 0.60
C LEU A 304 -1.14 -11.32 0.05
N GLN A 305 -1.36 -11.85 -1.13
CA GLN A 305 -0.46 -12.75 -1.84
C GLN A 305 0.49 -11.94 -2.73
N ILE A 306 1.58 -11.39 -2.16
CA ILE A 306 2.47 -10.46 -2.88
C ILE A 306 3.70 -11.16 -3.47
N VAL A 307 4.05 -10.81 -4.71
CA VAL A 307 5.32 -11.19 -5.35
C VAL A 307 6.43 -10.34 -4.75
N ARG A 308 7.36 -10.99 -4.02
CA ARG A 308 8.49 -10.30 -3.38
C ARG A 308 9.69 -11.23 -3.19
N PRO A 309 10.92 -10.66 -3.02
CA PRO A 309 12.16 -11.41 -2.80
C PRO A 309 12.12 -12.34 -1.59
#